data_8de4035b0b19bf1dceaa1421ef0a6b45
#
_entry.id   8de4035b0b19bf1dceaa1421ef0a6b45
#
_cell.length_a   1.000
_cell.length_b   1.000
_cell.length_c   1.000
_cell.angle_alpha   90.00
_cell.angle_beta   90.00
_cell.angle_gamma   90.00
#
_symmetry.space_group_name_H-M   'P 1'
#
loop_
_entity.id
_entity.type
_entity.pdbx_description
1 polymer ?
#
loop_
_entity_poly.entity_id
_entity_poly.type
_entity_poly.pdbx_seq_one_letter_code
_entity_poly.pdbx_strand_id
1 'polypeptide(L)'
;MLSEIKLSATFIDSSSKRKITDCNDIDVDKELGYTIGPDGIEYGIHKGLSEELYRDAEAVNASFIKAFARPENTMAHLKAGNGDKAIAVSTAAIGSFVHAAVLENREQEFEMWHGTTRQGNFKAHEYELAAEGKKLLTSKEYQAALGAIEAVRNSKPMRWFLDHPQTVKELSIFVKDPVYDMTLKARADAYNIENGYLVDLKTCASAAPEVFQKAVYDYGYDLQFAHYDFFFF
;
A
#
# COMPACT_ATOMS: atom_id res chain seq x y z
N MET A 1 -26.79 15.76 11.00
CA MET A 1 -26.51 16.46 9.75
C MET A 1 -24.99 16.53 9.65
N LEU A 2 -24.38 15.52 9.02
CA LEU A 2 -22.98 15.56 8.65
C LEU A 2 -22.93 16.35 7.34
N SER A 3 -22.41 17.58 7.41
CA SER A 3 -22.18 18.41 6.24
C SER A 3 -21.17 17.71 5.32
N GLU A 4 -21.49 17.63 4.04
CA GLU A 4 -20.60 17.17 2.98
C GLU A 4 -19.25 17.86 3.10
N ILE A 5 -18.23 17.13 3.54
CA ILE A 5 -16.84 17.54 3.41
C ILE A 5 -16.49 17.30 1.94
N LYS A 6 -16.59 18.33 1.13
CA LYS A 6 -16.00 18.30 -0.22
C LYS A 6 -14.50 18.39 -0.07
N LEU A 7 -13.84 17.26 -0.15
CA LEU A 7 -12.39 17.20 -0.28
C LEU A 7 -11.97 17.77 -1.63
N SER A 8 -11.57 19.02 -1.66
CA SER A 8 -10.77 19.54 -2.75
C SER A 8 -9.32 19.15 -2.48
N ALA A 9 -8.87 18.10 -3.15
CA ALA A 9 -7.56 17.55 -2.93
C ALA A 9 -6.50 18.35 -3.69
N THR A 10 -5.62 19.04 -3.01
CA THR A 10 -4.36 19.50 -3.59
C THR A 10 -3.43 18.30 -3.70
N PHE A 11 -3.12 17.87 -4.92
CA PHE A 11 -2.19 16.78 -5.14
C PHE A 11 -0.75 17.28 -5.09
N ILE A 12 0.08 16.63 -4.27
CA ILE A 12 1.51 16.89 -4.21
C ILE A 12 2.21 15.85 -5.07
N ASP A 13 2.90 16.29 -6.12
CA ASP A 13 3.80 15.41 -6.87
C ASP A 13 5.12 15.29 -6.11
N SER A 14 5.23 14.25 -5.31
CA SER A 14 6.43 13.97 -4.51
C SER A 14 7.63 13.56 -5.36
N SER A 15 7.43 13.15 -6.61
CA SER A 15 8.52 12.76 -7.52
C SER A 15 9.29 13.97 -8.04
N SER A 16 8.62 15.13 -8.15
CA SER A 16 9.20 16.37 -8.68
C SER A 16 9.42 17.45 -7.64
N LYS A 17 9.01 17.25 -6.38
CA LYS A 17 8.94 18.28 -5.33
C LYS A 17 8.17 19.54 -5.75
N ARG A 18 7.24 19.40 -6.69
CA ARG A 18 6.40 20.50 -7.18
C ARG A 18 4.97 20.32 -6.69
N LYS A 19 4.41 21.38 -6.13
CA LYS A 19 2.98 21.46 -5.85
C LYS A 19 2.20 21.41 -7.16
N ILE A 20 1.40 20.36 -7.38
CA ILE A 20 0.45 20.35 -8.50
C ILE A 20 -0.85 20.94 -7.97
N THR A 21 -1.05 22.22 -8.27
CA THR A 21 -2.34 22.90 -8.10
C THR A 21 -3.18 22.66 -9.34
N ASP A 22 -4.06 21.68 -9.30
CA ASP A 22 -5.18 21.62 -10.23
C ASP A 22 -6.35 20.93 -9.54
N CYS A 23 -7.27 21.72 -9.15
CA CYS A 23 -8.72 21.65 -8.96
C CYS A 23 -9.15 22.50 -7.77
N ASN A 24 -9.70 23.68 -8.08
CA ASN A 24 -10.50 24.57 -7.24
C ASN A 24 -10.14 24.67 -5.75
N ASP A 25 -9.30 25.64 -5.46
CA ASP A 25 -8.95 26.22 -4.18
C ASP A 25 -9.91 25.96 -3.01
N ILE A 26 -9.69 24.88 -2.29
CA ILE A 26 -9.91 24.80 -0.85
C ILE A 26 -8.65 24.23 -0.26
N ASP A 27 -7.85 25.08 0.32
CA ASP A 27 -6.61 24.77 1.02
C ASP A 27 -6.99 24.25 2.43
N VAL A 28 -7.34 22.97 2.51
CA VAL A 28 -7.72 22.32 3.77
C VAL A 28 -6.60 22.45 4.80
N ASP A 29 -5.37 22.55 4.35
CA ASP A 29 -4.18 22.66 5.20
C ASP A 29 -4.07 24.03 5.86
N LYS A 30 -4.56 25.09 5.22
CA LYS A 30 -4.56 26.44 5.81
C LYS A 30 -5.63 26.64 6.87
N GLU A 31 -6.78 25.99 6.76
CA GLU A 31 -7.83 26.09 7.77
C GLU A 31 -7.48 25.35 9.05
N LEU A 32 -6.68 24.26 8.96
CA LEU A 32 -6.26 23.46 10.12
C LEU A 32 -4.89 23.85 10.70
N GLY A 33 -4.13 24.71 10.03
CA GLY A 33 -2.85 25.26 10.51
C GLY A 33 -1.68 24.25 10.51
N TYR A 34 -1.82 23.07 9.91
CA TYR A 34 -0.79 22.05 9.82
C TYR A 34 -0.28 21.94 8.39
N THR A 35 0.97 22.29 8.15
CA THR A 35 1.55 22.25 6.79
C THR A 35 2.59 21.17 6.61
N ILE A 36 3.26 20.72 7.68
CA ILE A 36 4.35 19.75 7.62
C ILE A 36 4.15 18.68 8.70
N GLY A 37 4.12 17.43 8.27
CA GLY A 37 4.07 16.26 9.12
C GLY A 37 5.44 15.75 9.55
N PRO A 38 5.53 14.55 10.14
CA PRO A 38 6.79 13.94 10.55
C PRO A 38 7.72 13.78 9.34
N ASP A 39 9.01 13.85 9.61
CA ASP A 39 10.08 13.69 8.63
C ASP A 39 10.04 14.68 7.44
N GLY A 40 9.38 15.83 7.61
CA GLY A 40 9.28 16.86 6.59
C GLY A 40 8.30 16.54 5.45
N ILE A 41 7.47 15.50 5.61
CA ILE A 41 6.40 15.18 4.65
C ILE A 41 5.22 16.11 4.91
N GLU A 42 4.76 16.80 3.88
CA GLU A 42 3.58 17.68 3.98
C GLU A 42 2.31 16.85 4.24
N TYR A 43 1.40 17.37 5.06
CA TYR A 43 0.05 16.80 5.16
C TYR A 43 -0.69 16.98 3.84
N GLY A 44 -1.47 16.00 3.45
CA GLY A 44 -2.22 16.02 2.21
C GLY A 44 -2.08 14.73 1.40
N ILE A 45 -2.39 14.83 0.12
CA ILE A 45 -2.43 13.71 -0.82
C ILE A 45 -1.19 13.72 -1.71
N HIS A 46 -0.46 12.62 -1.70
CA HIS A 46 0.80 12.46 -2.43
C HIS A 46 0.66 11.44 -3.55
N LYS A 47 0.95 11.87 -4.79
CA LYS A 47 1.17 10.98 -5.93
C LYS A 47 2.67 10.72 -6.08
N GLY A 48 3.05 9.45 -6.28
CA GLY A 48 4.46 9.10 -6.54
C GLY A 48 5.40 9.21 -5.34
N LEU A 49 4.87 9.24 -4.11
CA LEU A 49 5.71 9.11 -2.91
C LEU A 49 6.35 7.73 -2.90
N SER A 50 7.67 7.65 -2.70
CA SER A 50 8.35 6.36 -2.66
C SER A 50 7.85 5.48 -1.50
N GLU A 51 7.93 4.17 -1.68
CA GLU A 51 7.56 3.21 -0.62
C GLU A 51 8.42 3.41 0.63
N GLU A 52 9.71 3.70 0.45
CA GLU A 52 10.66 3.96 1.52
C GLU A 52 10.24 5.16 2.36
N LEU A 53 10.03 6.33 1.73
CA LEU A 53 9.58 7.53 2.44
C LEU A 53 8.22 7.31 3.13
N TYR A 54 7.30 6.60 2.49
CA TYR A 54 6.01 6.28 3.13
C TYR A 54 6.19 5.38 4.34
N ARG A 55 7.05 4.37 4.28
CA ARG A 55 7.28 3.44 5.41
C ARG A 55 7.95 4.11 6.57
N ASP A 56 8.98 4.91 6.30
CA ASP A 56 9.82 5.54 7.32
C ASP A 56 9.11 6.69 8.04
N ALA A 57 8.12 7.30 7.42
CA ALA A 57 7.35 8.37 8.02
C ALA A 57 6.69 7.92 9.34
N GLU A 58 6.94 8.67 10.41
CA GLU A 58 6.44 8.37 11.75
C GLU A 58 4.95 8.71 11.89
N ALA A 59 4.08 7.80 11.42
CA ALA A 59 2.63 7.97 11.43
C ALA A 59 1.92 6.64 11.59
N VAL A 60 0.71 6.68 12.13
CA VAL A 60 -0.16 5.51 12.33
C VAL A 60 -0.77 5.09 11.00
N ASN A 61 -0.63 3.83 10.64
CA ASN A 61 -1.21 3.22 9.44
C ASN A 61 -2.09 2.01 9.77
N ALA A 62 -2.75 1.47 8.76
CA ALA A 62 -3.61 0.29 8.91
C ALA A 62 -2.87 -0.93 9.50
N SER A 63 -1.60 -1.16 9.16
CA SER A 63 -0.81 -2.26 9.71
C SER A 63 -0.60 -2.09 11.21
N PHE A 64 -0.30 -0.88 11.66
CA PHE A 64 -0.18 -0.56 13.08
C PHE A 64 -1.51 -0.79 13.81
N ILE A 65 -2.63 -0.32 13.24
CA ILE A 65 -3.97 -0.50 13.84
C ILE A 65 -4.32 -1.99 13.95
N LYS A 66 -4.10 -2.76 12.89
CA LYS A 66 -4.32 -4.22 12.89
C LYS A 66 -3.47 -4.93 13.94
N ALA A 67 -2.22 -4.55 14.08
CA ALA A 67 -1.33 -5.12 15.09
C ALA A 67 -1.78 -4.73 16.50
N PHE A 68 -2.17 -3.47 16.72
CA PHE A 68 -2.66 -2.97 18.02
C PHE A 68 -4.00 -3.59 18.45
N ALA A 69 -4.85 -3.93 17.49
CA ALA A 69 -6.15 -4.58 17.78
C ALA A 69 -6.00 -6.02 18.32
N ARG A 70 -4.81 -6.60 18.28
CA ARG A 70 -4.55 -7.95 18.83
C ARG A 70 -4.32 -7.88 20.33
N PRO A 71 -5.05 -8.68 21.14
CA PRO A 71 -4.96 -8.64 22.58
C PRO A 71 -3.56 -8.90 23.16
N GLU A 72 -2.76 -9.68 22.45
CA GLU A 72 -1.39 -10.04 22.87
C GLU A 72 -0.38 -8.91 22.67
N ASN A 73 -0.71 -7.87 21.88
CA ASN A 73 0.20 -6.80 21.57
C ASN A 73 0.05 -5.63 22.56
N THR A 74 1.18 -5.14 23.04
CA THR A 74 1.28 -3.89 23.80
C THR A 74 1.96 -2.82 22.94
N MET A 75 1.84 -1.55 23.32
CA MET A 75 2.55 -0.46 22.68
C MET A 75 4.07 -0.68 22.66
N ALA A 76 4.63 -1.25 23.72
CA ALA A 76 6.05 -1.59 23.77
C ALA A 76 6.42 -2.67 22.74
N HIS A 77 5.55 -3.68 22.59
CA HIS A 77 5.69 -4.74 21.59
C HIS A 77 5.69 -4.19 20.16
N LEU A 78 4.74 -3.29 19.87
CA LEU A 78 4.60 -2.67 18.55
C LEU A 78 5.79 -1.76 18.20
N LYS A 79 6.25 -0.96 19.16
CA LYS A 79 7.44 -0.12 18.98
C LYS A 79 8.71 -0.94 18.77
N ALA A 80 8.78 -2.15 19.30
CA ALA A 80 9.87 -3.10 19.06
C ALA A 80 9.76 -3.86 17.71
N GLY A 81 8.74 -3.57 16.88
CA GLY A 81 8.53 -4.23 15.59
C GLY A 81 7.99 -5.66 15.68
N ASN A 82 7.46 -6.06 16.82
CA ASN A 82 7.04 -7.46 17.08
C ASN A 82 5.52 -7.70 16.91
N GLY A 83 4.78 -6.71 16.43
CA GLY A 83 3.31 -6.76 16.39
C GLY A 83 2.67 -7.43 15.19
N ASP A 84 3.42 -7.65 14.12
CA ASP A 84 2.86 -8.19 12.90
C ASP A 84 2.77 -9.72 12.90
N LYS A 85 1.65 -10.24 12.40
CA LYS A 85 1.55 -11.66 12.09
C LYS A 85 2.56 -11.96 10.98
N ALA A 86 3.55 -12.79 11.28
CA ALA A 86 4.56 -13.16 10.30
C ALA A 86 3.91 -13.77 9.05
N ILE A 87 4.00 -13.07 7.94
CA ILE A 87 3.62 -13.60 6.63
C ILE A 87 4.78 -14.49 6.16
N ALA A 88 4.47 -15.68 5.65
CA ALA A 88 5.50 -16.56 5.09
C ALA A 88 6.29 -15.79 3.99
N VAL A 89 7.61 -15.90 4.01
CA VAL A 89 8.51 -15.22 3.06
C VAL A 89 8.08 -15.43 1.61
N SER A 90 7.66 -16.65 1.27
CA SER A 90 7.14 -17.01 -0.05
C SER A 90 5.89 -16.23 -0.42
N THR A 91 4.93 -16.09 0.49
CA THR A 91 3.69 -15.34 0.26
C THR A 91 3.98 -13.85 0.08
N ALA A 92 4.87 -13.30 0.91
CA ALA A 92 5.27 -11.90 0.80
C ALA A 92 6.00 -11.61 -0.53
N ALA A 93 6.87 -12.51 -0.98
CA ALA A 93 7.58 -12.38 -2.25
C ALA A 93 6.63 -12.37 -3.45
N ILE A 94 5.66 -13.31 -3.48
CA ILE A 94 4.61 -13.35 -4.51
C ILE A 94 3.81 -12.05 -4.51
N GLY A 95 3.34 -11.61 -3.33
CA GLY A 95 2.59 -10.36 -3.19
C GLY A 95 3.35 -9.16 -3.72
N SER A 96 4.61 -9.00 -3.31
CA SER A 96 5.47 -7.89 -3.77
C SER A 96 5.64 -7.87 -5.29
N PHE A 97 5.82 -9.04 -5.92
CA PHE A 97 5.93 -9.09 -7.38
C PHE A 97 4.61 -8.72 -8.08
N VAL A 98 3.48 -9.24 -7.59
CA VAL A 98 2.16 -8.91 -8.18
C VAL A 98 1.87 -7.41 -8.07
N HIS A 99 2.12 -6.78 -6.92
CA HIS A 99 1.94 -5.34 -6.73
C HIS A 99 2.84 -4.54 -7.67
N ALA A 100 4.14 -4.83 -7.70
CA ALA A 100 5.10 -4.13 -8.56
C ALA A 100 4.72 -4.22 -10.04
N ALA A 101 4.27 -5.40 -10.50
CA ALA A 101 3.89 -5.64 -11.89
C ALA A 101 2.58 -4.97 -12.29
N VAL A 102 1.57 -5.03 -11.40
CA VAL A 102 0.21 -4.56 -11.73
C VAL A 102 0.05 -3.06 -11.52
N LEU A 103 0.65 -2.54 -10.45
CA LEU A 103 0.45 -1.16 -10.04
C LEU A 103 1.56 -0.22 -10.53
N GLU A 104 2.82 -0.69 -10.54
CA GLU A 104 3.97 0.18 -10.70
C GLU A 104 4.77 -0.06 -11.99
N ASN A 105 4.45 -1.09 -12.78
CA ASN A 105 5.20 -1.52 -13.98
C ASN A 105 6.69 -1.82 -13.70
N ARG A 106 6.98 -2.39 -12.52
CA ARG A 106 8.33 -2.69 -12.02
C ARG A 106 8.66 -4.19 -12.07
N GLU A 107 8.16 -4.92 -13.05
CA GLU A 107 8.40 -6.35 -13.25
C GLU A 107 9.87 -6.70 -13.38
N GLN A 108 10.65 -5.81 -14.00
CA GLN A 108 12.08 -5.98 -14.22
C GLN A 108 12.93 -6.04 -12.94
N GLU A 109 12.36 -5.69 -11.80
CA GLU A 109 13.04 -5.81 -10.52
C GLU A 109 12.98 -7.22 -9.93
N PHE A 110 12.31 -8.15 -10.60
CA PHE A 110 12.12 -9.50 -10.11
C PHE A 110 12.77 -10.51 -11.05
N GLU A 111 13.63 -11.36 -10.50
CA GLU A 111 14.29 -12.42 -11.24
C GLU A 111 13.88 -13.81 -10.73
N MET A 112 13.84 -14.76 -11.65
CA MET A 112 13.49 -16.15 -11.36
C MET A 112 14.74 -16.93 -11.04
N TRP A 113 14.76 -17.57 -9.85
CA TRP A 113 15.73 -18.58 -9.50
C TRP A 113 15.40 -19.91 -10.19
N HIS A 114 16.36 -20.47 -10.91
CA HIS A 114 16.16 -21.73 -11.62
C HIS A 114 16.12 -22.97 -10.72
N GLY A 115 16.47 -22.84 -9.43
CA GLY A 115 16.28 -23.88 -8.42
C GLY A 115 14.88 -23.89 -7.82
N THR A 116 14.49 -25.00 -7.23
CA THR A 116 13.15 -25.18 -6.63
C THR A 116 13.04 -24.65 -5.20
N THR A 117 14.15 -24.45 -4.52
CA THR A 117 14.21 -24.09 -3.10
C THR A 117 15.16 -22.93 -2.85
N ARG A 118 14.96 -22.24 -1.71
CA ARG A 118 15.86 -21.18 -1.23
C ARG A 118 17.12 -21.74 -0.54
N GLN A 119 17.71 -22.81 -1.10
CA GLN A 119 18.90 -23.47 -0.58
C GLN A 119 20.12 -23.30 -1.49
N GLY A 120 21.29 -23.65 -0.98
CA GLY A 120 22.52 -23.56 -1.73
C GLY A 120 22.89 -22.11 -2.07
N ASN A 121 23.18 -21.85 -3.34
CA ASN A 121 23.64 -20.54 -3.81
C ASN A 121 22.51 -19.48 -3.92
N PHE A 122 21.25 -19.81 -3.58
CA PHE A 122 20.15 -18.89 -3.63
C PHE A 122 20.46 -17.59 -2.85
N LYS A 123 20.90 -17.71 -1.61
CA LYS A 123 21.20 -16.55 -0.76
C LYS A 123 22.34 -15.69 -1.28
N ALA A 124 23.37 -16.30 -1.86
CA ALA A 124 24.46 -15.54 -2.45
C ALA A 124 23.97 -14.73 -3.65
N HIS A 125 23.18 -15.35 -4.52
CA HIS A 125 22.60 -14.69 -5.68
C HIS A 125 21.54 -13.63 -5.31
N GLU A 126 20.72 -13.92 -4.30
CA GLU A 126 19.77 -12.93 -3.72
C GLU A 126 20.51 -11.68 -3.20
N TYR A 127 21.65 -11.86 -2.57
CA TYR A 127 22.47 -10.75 -2.09
C TYR A 127 23.09 -9.93 -3.25
N GLU A 128 23.57 -10.59 -4.28
CA GLU A 128 24.11 -9.92 -5.49
C GLU A 128 23.02 -9.09 -6.18
N LEU A 129 21.83 -9.65 -6.40
CA LEU A 129 20.71 -8.98 -7.01
C LEU A 129 20.15 -7.83 -6.17
N ALA A 130 20.17 -7.96 -4.86
CA ALA A 130 19.75 -6.89 -3.94
C ALA A 130 20.63 -5.64 -4.09
N ALA A 131 21.91 -5.79 -4.40
CA ALA A 131 22.80 -4.67 -4.71
C ALA A 131 22.42 -3.94 -6.01
N GLU A 132 21.71 -4.61 -6.90
CA GLU A 132 21.14 -4.05 -8.14
C GLU A 132 19.69 -3.55 -7.98
N GLY A 133 19.15 -3.58 -6.74
CA GLY A 133 17.75 -3.23 -6.47
C GLY A 133 16.75 -4.30 -6.91
N LYS A 134 17.21 -5.51 -7.20
CA LYS A 134 16.37 -6.62 -7.66
C LYS A 134 16.04 -7.62 -6.57
N LYS A 135 14.96 -8.36 -6.78
CA LYS A 135 14.45 -9.40 -5.85
C LYS A 135 14.43 -10.76 -6.55
N LEU A 136 14.92 -11.79 -5.85
CA LEU A 136 14.99 -13.15 -6.37
C LEU A 136 13.80 -13.98 -5.84
N LEU A 137 13.06 -14.60 -6.75
CA LEU A 137 11.99 -15.55 -6.43
C LEU A 137 12.39 -16.97 -6.88
N THR A 138 11.97 -17.97 -6.14
CA THR A 138 12.04 -19.35 -6.64
C THR A 138 11.16 -19.52 -7.88
N SER A 139 11.45 -20.48 -8.73
CA SER A 139 10.65 -20.77 -9.93
C SER A 139 9.16 -20.95 -9.60
N LYS A 140 8.84 -21.62 -8.48
CA LYS A 140 7.45 -21.82 -8.04
C LYS A 140 6.78 -20.51 -7.66
N GLU A 141 7.45 -19.64 -6.92
CA GLU A 141 6.94 -18.33 -6.52
C GLU A 141 6.74 -17.41 -7.73
N TYR A 142 7.71 -17.40 -8.63
CA TYR A 142 7.67 -16.59 -9.85
C TYR A 142 6.50 -16.99 -10.74
N GLN A 143 6.31 -18.31 -10.98
CA GLN A 143 5.18 -18.80 -11.78
C GLN A 143 3.82 -18.54 -11.12
N ALA A 144 3.72 -18.68 -9.80
CA ALA A 144 2.50 -18.33 -9.06
C ALA A 144 2.16 -16.83 -9.19
N ALA A 145 3.17 -15.96 -9.09
CA ALA A 145 2.99 -14.53 -9.29
C ALA A 145 2.57 -14.19 -10.72
N LEU A 146 3.20 -14.79 -11.74
CA LEU A 146 2.81 -14.58 -13.14
C LEU A 146 1.35 -14.97 -13.38
N GLY A 147 0.90 -16.10 -12.84
CA GLY A 147 -0.51 -16.51 -12.95
C GLY A 147 -1.47 -15.50 -12.32
N ALA A 148 -1.11 -14.93 -11.16
CA ALA A 148 -1.91 -13.90 -10.50
C ALA A 148 -1.92 -12.58 -11.31
N ILE A 149 -0.76 -12.15 -11.84
CA ILE A 149 -0.63 -10.96 -12.70
C ILE A 149 -1.50 -11.11 -13.94
N GLU A 150 -1.43 -12.28 -14.60
CA GLU A 150 -2.23 -12.58 -15.78
C GLU A 150 -3.73 -12.57 -15.47
N ALA A 151 -4.14 -13.12 -14.33
CA ALA A 151 -5.54 -13.12 -13.90
C ALA A 151 -6.07 -11.69 -13.73
N VAL A 152 -5.30 -10.78 -13.13
CA VAL A 152 -5.67 -9.36 -12.99
C VAL A 152 -5.74 -8.68 -14.36
N ARG A 153 -4.74 -8.88 -15.22
CA ARG A 153 -4.66 -8.29 -16.57
C ARG A 153 -5.76 -8.78 -17.50
N ASN A 154 -6.24 -10.01 -17.33
CA ASN A 154 -7.34 -10.57 -18.10
C ASN A 154 -8.72 -10.22 -17.54
N SER A 155 -8.81 -9.69 -16.33
CA SER A 155 -10.06 -9.24 -15.72
C SER A 155 -10.53 -7.93 -16.36
N LYS A 156 -11.67 -7.97 -17.06
CA LYS A 156 -12.26 -6.77 -17.68
C LYS A 156 -12.53 -5.65 -16.66
N PRO A 157 -13.14 -5.92 -15.49
CA PRO A 157 -13.35 -4.89 -14.47
C PRO A 157 -12.05 -4.28 -13.97
N MET A 158 -11.04 -5.11 -13.71
CA MET A 158 -9.75 -4.63 -13.20
C MET A 158 -9.01 -3.77 -14.24
N ARG A 159 -9.01 -4.19 -15.51
CA ARG A 159 -8.43 -3.37 -16.59
C ARG A 159 -9.15 -2.03 -16.71
N TRP A 160 -10.48 -2.03 -16.73
CA TRP A 160 -11.25 -0.78 -16.79
C TRP A 160 -10.84 0.16 -15.66
N PHE A 161 -10.72 -0.36 -14.45
CA PHE A 161 -10.36 0.43 -13.29
C PHE A 161 -8.91 0.90 -13.34
N LEU A 162 -7.95 -0.01 -13.57
CA LEU A 162 -6.51 0.31 -13.53
C LEU A 162 -6.04 1.18 -14.69
N ASP A 163 -6.70 1.08 -15.85
CA ASP A 163 -6.37 1.84 -17.07
C ASP A 163 -7.17 3.15 -17.18
N HIS A 164 -8.09 3.41 -16.23
CA HIS A 164 -8.89 4.61 -16.24
C HIS A 164 -8.02 5.85 -15.97
N PRO A 165 -8.14 6.95 -16.77
CA PRO A 165 -7.26 8.13 -16.66
C PRO A 165 -7.27 8.79 -15.28
N GLN A 166 -8.39 8.68 -14.55
CA GLN A 166 -8.55 9.25 -13.21
C GLN A 166 -8.19 8.27 -12.09
N THR A 167 -7.65 7.10 -12.42
CA THR A 167 -7.14 6.18 -11.41
C THR A 167 -5.68 6.49 -11.08
N VAL A 168 -5.44 6.79 -9.81
CA VAL A 168 -4.11 6.99 -9.26
C VAL A 168 -3.69 5.76 -8.49
N LYS A 169 -2.52 5.22 -8.82
CA LYS A 169 -1.93 4.05 -8.15
C LYS A 169 -0.98 4.53 -7.05
N GLU A 170 -0.85 3.73 -5.99
CA GLU A 170 0.03 4.00 -4.85
C GLU A 170 -0.21 5.40 -4.25
N LEU A 171 -1.49 5.78 -4.13
CA LEU A 171 -1.87 7.08 -3.60
C LEU A 171 -1.68 7.13 -2.08
N SER A 172 -0.80 7.99 -1.61
CA SER A 172 -0.52 8.17 -0.18
C SER A 172 -1.20 9.41 0.36
N ILE A 173 -1.71 9.31 1.59
CA ILE A 173 -2.34 10.42 2.30
C ILE A 173 -1.74 10.51 3.69
N PHE A 174 -1.47 11.74 4.13
CA PHE A 174 -1.06 12.05 5.50
C PHE A 174 -2.00 13.10 6.07
N VAL A 175 -2.54 12.84 7.25
CA VAL A 175 -3.40 13.79 7.96
C VAL A 175 -3.01 13.90 9.42
N LYS A 176 -3.26 15.06 10.01
CA LYS A 176 -3.18 15.26 11.45
C LYS A 176 -4.55 15.01 12.07
N ASP A 177 -4.63 14.07 13.01
CA ASP A 177 -5.83 13.90 13.82
C ASP A 177 -5.84 14.99 14.92
N PRO A 178 -6.81 15.92 14.90
CA PRO A 178 -6.83 17.02 15.86
C PRO A 178 -7.29 16.60 17.25
N VAL A 179 -7.96 15.44 17.38
CA VAL A 179 -8.50 14.95 18.66
C VAL A 179 -7.41 14.29 19.48
N TYR A 180 -6.61 13.44 18.84
CA TYR A 180 -5.57 12.66 19.50
C TYR A 180 -4.17 13.19 19.29
N ASP A 181 -4.02 14.29 18.55
CA ASP A 181 -2.72 14.89 18.17
C ASP A 181 -1.77 13.88 17.51
N MET A 182 -2.33 12.95 16.74
CA MET A 182 -1.56 11.92 16.03
C MET A 182 -1.50 12.19 14.54
N THR A 183 -0.39 11.82 13.92
CA THR A 183 -0.33 11.74 12.47
C THR A 183 -0.81 10.38 12.01
N LEU A 184 -1.75 10.39 11.07
CA LEU A 184 -2.27 9.21 10.41
C LEU A 184 -1.80 9.17 8.97
N LYS A 185 -1.54 7.98 8.44
CA LYS A 185 -1.19 7.78 7.03
C LYS A 185 -1.92 6.60 6.44
N ALA A 186 -2.30 6.74 5.17
CA ALA A 186 -2.85 5.66 4.37
C ALA A 186 -2.15 5.62 3.00
N ARG A 187 -2.06 4.43 2.39
CA ARG A 187 -1.67 4.26 0.99
C ARG A 187 -2.64 3.29 0.34
N ALA A 188 -3.40 3.80 -0.61
CA ALA A 188 -4.28 2.99 -1.44
C ALA A 188 -3.49 2.42 -2.61
N ASP A 189 -3.64 1.12 -2.89
CA ASP A 189 -3.06 0.48 -4.06
C ASP A 189 -3.52 1.16 -5.36
N ALA A 190 -4.82 1.45 -5.45
CA ALA A 190 -5.37 2.27 -6.52
C ALA A 190 -6.67 2.98 -6.08
N TYR A 191 -6.81 4.23 -6.47
CA TYR A 191 -7.99 5.06 -6.19
C TYR A 191 -8.44 5.80 -7.43
N ASN A 192 -9.71 5.64 -7.81
CA ASN A 192 -10.30 6.40 -8.91
C ASN A 192 -10.96 7.67 -8.35
N ILE A 193 -10.39 8.82 -8.67
CA ILE A 193 -10.79 10.10 -8.12
C ILE A 193 -12.20 10.52 -8.60
N GLU A 194 -12.54 10.20 -9.85
CA GLU A 194 -13.82 10.61 -10.44
C GLU A 194 -15.00 9.83 -9.83
N ASN A 195 -14.82 8.54 -9.58
CA ASN A 195 -15.89 7.65 -9.15
C ASN A 195 -15.83 7.30 -7.66
N GLY A 196 -14.80 7.73 -6.94
CA GLY A 196 -14.62 7.38 -5.53
C GLY A 196 -14.37 5.88 -5.28
N TYR A 197 -13.83 5.15 -6.25
CA TYR A 197 -13.56 3.72 -6.07
C TYR A 197 -12.15 3.49 -5.56
N LEU A 198 -12.04 2.74 -4.47
CA LEU A 198 -10.78 2.28 -3.91
C LEU A 198 -10.62 0.77 -4.18
N VAL A 199 -9.44 0.40 -4.66
CA VAL A 199 -9.03 -1.00 -4.81
C VAL A 199 -7.77 -1.25 -3.99
N ASP A 200 -7.79 -2.34 -3.24
CA ASP A 200 -6.66 -2.87 -2.48
C ASP A 200 -6.38 -4.29 -2.98
N LEU A 201 -5.21 -4.50 -3.58
CA LEU A 201 -4.84 -5.74 -4.24
C LEU A 201 -4.30 -6.75 -3.23
N LYS A 202 -4.96 -7.89 -3.10
CA LYS A 202 -4.54 -8.96 -2.19
C LYS A 202 -4.24 -10.24 -2.93
N THR A 203 -3.07 -10.81 -2.67
CA THR A 203 -2.74 -12.16 -3.10
C THR A 203 -3.15 -13.16 -2.02
N CYS A 204 -3.83 -14.22 -2.41
CA CYS A 204 -4.29 -15.27 -1.50
C CYS A 204 -4.15 -16.65 -2.15
N ALA A 205 -4.18 -17.68 -1.32
CA ALA A 205 -4.08 -19.06 -1.79
C ALA A 205 -5.30 -19.50 -2.64
N SER A 206 -6.45 -18.87 -2.41
CA SER A 206 -7.68 -19.11 -3.16
C SER A 206 -8.57 -17.87 -3.06
N ALA A 207 -9.14 -17.46 -4.20
CA ALA A 207 -10.13 -16.39 -4.29
C ALA A 207 -11.58 -16.92 -4.11
N ALA A 208 -11.77 -18.19 -3.74
CA ALA A 208 -13.09 -18.72 -3.39
C ALA A 208 -13.67 -17.92 -2.22
N PRO A 209 -14.96 -17.50 -2.28
CA PRO A 209 -15.56 -16.58 -1.31
C PRO A 209 -15.35 -17.00 0.15
N GLU A 210 -15.50 -18.29 0.45
CA GLU A 210 -15.39 -18.82 1.82
C GLU A 210 -13.95 -18.74 2.34
N VAL A 211 -12.96 -18.97 1.47
CA VAL A 211 -11.54 -18.90 1.82
C VAL A 211 -11.13 -17.45 1.98
N PHE A 212 -11.58 -16.57 1.08
CA PHE A 212 -11.28 -15.16 1.13
C PHE A 212 -11.93 -14.48 2.34
N GLN A 213 -13.17 -14.82 2.67
CA GLN A 213 -13.85 -14.32 3.87
C GLN A 213 -13.06 -14.63 5.15
N LYS A 214 -12.52 -15.85 5.25
CA LYS A 214 -11.63 -16.19 6.36
C LYS A 214 -10.37 -15.31 6.37
N ALA A 215 -9.77 -15.06 5.23
CA ALA A 215 -8.60 -14.19 5.12
C ALA A 215 -8.89 -12.74 5.56
N VAL A 216 -10.10 -12.23 5.31
CA VAL A 216 -10.52 -10.89 5.78
C VAL A 216 -10.36 -10.77 7.29
N TYR A 217 -10.84 -11.75 8.05
CA TYR A 217 -10.70 -11.77 9.51
C TYR A 217 -9.27 -12.07 9.96
N ASP A 218 -8.63 -13.07 9.38
CA ASP A 218 -7.31 -13.52 9.80
C ASP A 218 -6.23 -12.44 9.62
N TYR A 219 -6.38 -11.57 8.62
CA TYR A 219 -5.44 -10.50 8.29
C TYR A 219 -5.96 -9.09 8.59
N GLY A 220 -7.17 -8.96 9.16
CA GLY A 220 -7.77 -7.67 9.54
C GLY A 220 -7.97 -6.74 8.35
N TYR A 221 -8.46 -7.25 7.22
CA TYR A 221 -8.74 -6.41 6.04
C TYR A 221 -9.92 -5.48 6.29
N ASP A 222 -10.88 -5.88 7.13
CA ASP A 222 -11.97 -5.05 7.62
C ASP A 222 -11.46 -3.80 8.35
N LEU A 223 -10.48 -3.95 9.25
CA LEU A 223 -9.83 -2.82 9.93
C LEU A 223 -9.05 -1.92 8.94
N GLN A 224 -8.44 -2.52 7.93
CA GLN A 224 -7.75 -1.76 6.89
C GLN A 224 -8.74 -0.91 6.08
N PHE A 225 -9.87 -1.48 5.70
CA PHE A 225 -10.90 -0.73 4.97
C PHE A 225 -11.57 0.34 5.83
N ALA A 226 -11.83 0.07 7.12
CA ALA A 226 -12.30 1.10 8.04
C ALA A 226 -11.32 2.27 8.18
N HIS A 227 -10.00 1.99 8.16
CA HIS A 227 -8.99 3.02 8.15
C HIS A 227 -8.99 3.81 6.83
N TYR A 228 -9.15 3.14 5.69
CA TYR A 228 -9.26 3.80 4.39
C TYR A 228 -10.53 4.65 4.26
N ASP A 229 -11.66 4.18 4.81
CA ASP A 229 -12.91 4.94 4.84
C ASP A 229 -12.73 6.33 5.45
N PHE A 230 -11.94 6.43 6.49
CA PHE A 230 -11.61 7.71 7.13
C PHE A 230 -10.87 8.70 6.21
N PHE A 231 -10.07 8.21 5.24
CA PHE A 231 -9.26 9.05 4.37
C PHE A 231 -9.90 9.35 3.02
N PHE A 232 -10.70 8.44 2.50
CA PHE A 232 -11.14 8.46 1.11
C PHE A 232 -12.63 8.72 0.95
N PHE A 233 -13.42 8.60 2.01
CA PHE A 233 -14.87 8.75 2.01
C PHE A 233 -15.37 9.64 3.17
#